data_3617164bcbd80914c21f7490ae3973cc
#
_entry.id   3617164bcbd80914c21f7490ae3973cc
#
_cell.length_a   1.000
_cell.length_b   1.000
_cell.length_c   1.000
_cell.angle_alpha   90.00
_cell.angle_beta   90.00
_cell.angle_gamma   90.00
#
_symmetry.space_group_name_H-M   'P 1'
#
loop_
_entity.id
_entity.type
_entity.pdbx_description
1 polymer ?
#
loop_
_entity_poly.entity_id
_entity_poly.type
_entity_poly.pdbx_seq_one_letter_code
_entity_poly.pdbx_strand_id
1 'polypeptide(L)'
;MKLDSLLSRKFGLVAFAVVLLVGFGFVVARSGPLAPTKVTITRVEAGSLSSSLFGIGTVEARRSYFIGPTAAGRVKAVHVDVGEQVKAGQLLAEIDPVDLDERLRSLEASYARASSAVLAADAQRKDVLARQKVAGLNAKRYRDLGDKHFVSPSAVESKQQELTSAQAAVDASDANLQSARQEVVRLKADQDGLRQQRNNLRLVAPVDGVLTSRDVEAGSTVIAGQSVVKLIEPNSLWVKVRLDQGRSR
;
A
#
# COMPACT_ATOMS: atom_id res chain seq x y z
N MET A 1 83.60 -99.63 17.62
CA MET A 1 82.23 -99.25 17.20
C MET A 1 81.61 -98.26 18.13
N LYS A 2 81.92 -96.96 18.05
CA LYS A 2 81.14 -95.89 18.78
C LYS A 2 81.52 -94.45 18.22
N LEU A 3 81.90 -94.30 16.97
CA LEU A 3 82.13 -93.01 16.40
C LEU A 3 81.01 -92.50 15.41
N ASP A 4 80.21 -93.43 14.83
CA ASP A 4 79.23 -93.11 13.80
C ASP A 4 77.94 -92.50 14.33
N SER A 5 77.61 -92.74 15.60
CA SER A 5 76.32 -92.25 16.22
C SER A 5 76.39 -90.78 16.63
N LEU A 6 77.56 -90.20 16.81
CA LEU A 6 77.75 -88.77 17.19
C LEU A 6 77.80 -87.86 15.98
N LEU A 7 78.18 -88.32 14.81
CA LEU A 7 78.17 -87.54 13.59
C LEU A 7 76.73 -87.35 13.08
N SER A 8 75.94 -88.42 13.12
CA SER A 8 74.55 -88.37 12.64
C SER A 8 73.66 -87.36 13.50
N ARG A 9 73.88 -87.33 14.81
CA ARG A 9 73.18 -86.38 15.67
C ARG A 9 73.56 -84.92 15.45
N LYS A 10 74.85 -84.63 15.14
CA LYS A 10 75.27 -83.26 14.81
C LYS A 10 74.70 -82.81 13.47
N PHE A 11 74.69 -83.71 12.48
CA PHE A 11 74.14 -83.42 11.17
C PHE A 11 72.62 -83.21 11.24
N GLY A 12 71.91 -83.97 12.06
CA GLY A 12 70.43 -83.76 12.34
C GLY A 12 70.16 -82.44 12.96
N LEU A 13 71.00 -82.01 13.95
CA LEU A 13 70.82 -80.72 14.60
C LEU A 13 71.11 -79.53 13.68
N VAL A 14 72.16 -79.67 12.83
CA VAL A 14 72.47 -78.64 11.83
C VAL A 14 71.38 -78.52 10.78
N ALA A 15 70.90 -79.68 10.25
CA ALA A 15 69.75 -79.69 9.33
C ALA A 15 68.50 -79.05 9.90
N PHE A 16 68.17 -79.32 11.19
CA PHE A 16 67.05 -78.73 11.86
C PHE A 16 67.25 -77.22 12.09
N ALA A 17 68.44 -76.76 12.49
CA ALA A 17 68.72 -75.34 12.66
C ALA A 17 68.65 -74.59 11.26
N VAL A 18 69.09 -75.20 10.16
CA VAL A 18 68.92 -74.61 8.83
C VAL A 18 67.45 -74.51 8.44
N VAL A 19 66.64 -75.52 8.68
CA VAL A 19 65.21 -75.50 8.41
C VAL A 19 64.49 -74.39 9.24
N LEU A 20 64.84 -74.24 10.53
CA LEU A 20 64.37 -73.18 11.40
C LEU A 20 64.76 -71.77 10.87
N LEU A 21 66.02 -71.63 10.48
CA LEU A 21 66.53 -70.38 9.87
C LEU A 21 65.79 -70.00 8.56
N VAL A 22 65.57 -70.97 7.70
CA VAL A 22 64.86 -70.78 6.45
C VAL A 22 63.36 -70.46 6.74
N GLY A 23 62.80 -71.23 7.65
CA GLY A 23 61.37 -70.97 8.10
C GLY A 23 61.22 -69.58 8.73
N PHE A 24 62.13 -69.17 9.60
CA PHE A 24 62.16 -67.86 10.19
C PHE A 24 62.34 -66.75 9.17
N GLY A 25 63.33 -66.93 8.24
CA GLY A 25 63.54 -66.02 7.15
C GLY A 25 62.32 -65.85 6.26
N PHE A 26 61.61 -66.96 5.95
CA PHE A 26 60.35 -66.93 5.20
C PHE A 26 59.24 -66.20 5.92
N VAL A 27 59.10 -66.40 7.22
CA VAL A 27 58.12 -65.70 8.05
C VAL A 27 58.40 -64.20 8.14
N VAL A 28 59.67 -63.83 8.37
CA VAL A 28 60.10 -62.44 8.40
C VAL A 28 59.89 -61.72 7.06
N ALA A 29 60.15 -62.41 5.97
CA ALA A 29 59.96 -61.84 4.65
C ALA A 29 58.50 -61.70 4.25
N ARG A 30 57.64 -62.57 4.79
CA ARG A 30 56.20 -62.58 4.41
C ARG A 30 55.27 -61.86 5.41
N SER A 31 55.61 -61.86 6.68
CA SER A 31 54.77 -61.29 7.77
C SER A 31 55.51 -60.29 8.64
N GLY A 32 56.81 -60.03 8.37
CA GLY A 32 57.65 -59.12 9.14
C GLY A 32 57.65 -57.69 8.56
N PRO A 33 58.48 -56.81 9.15
CA PRO A 33 58.61 -55.43 8.72
C PRO A 33 59.07 -55.20 7.28
N LEU A 34 59.55 -56.31 6.60
CA LEU A 34 59.91 -56.32 5.18
C LEU A 34 58.83 -56.81 4.23
N ALA A 35 57.61 -57.13 4.79
CA ALA A 35 56.54 -57.59 3.94
C ALA A 35 56.03 -56.42 3.05
N PRO A 36 55.80 -56.64 1.74
CA PRO A 36 55.31 -55.62 0.85
C PRO A 36 53.91 -55.14 1.25
N THR A 37 53.78 -53.88 1.62
CA THR A 37 52.50 -53.26 1.90
C THR A 37 51.70 -53.13 0.62
N LYS A 38 50.45 -53.61 0.63
CA LYS A 38 49.54 -53.40 -0.50
C LYS A 38 49.07 -51.94 -0.49
N VAL A 39 49.55 -51.14 -1.42
CA VAL A 39 49.12 -49.77 -1.65
C VAL A 39 48.19 -49.74 -2.84
N THR A 40 47.05 -49.09 -2.66
CA THR A 40 46.12 -48.82 -3.74
C THR A 40 46.49 -47.46 -4.33
N ILE A 41 46.95 -47.44 -5.55
CA ILE A 41 47.27 -46.20 -6.27
C ILE A 41 45.96 -45.72 -6.91
N THR A 42 45.48 -44.58 -6.43
CA THR A 42 44.33 -43.90 -7.05
C THR A 42 44.86 -42.73 -7.87
N ARG A 43 44.50 -42.70 -9.14
CA ARG A 43 44.85 -41.59 -10.01
C ARG A 43 44.04 -40.38 -9.66
N VAL A 44 44.67 -39.24 -9.46
CA VAL A 44 43.97 -37.97 -9.21
C VAL A 44 43.39 -37.48 -10.53
N GLU A 45 42.08 -37.45 -10.61
CA GLU A 45 41.37 -36.89 -11.76
C GLU A 45 40.84 -35.51 -11.35
N ALA A 46 41.05 -34.51 -12.23
CA ALA A 46 40.46 -33.20 -12.06
C ALA A 46 38.98 -33.29 -12.43
N GLY A 47 38.10 -33.07 -11.47
CA GLY A 47 36.65 -33.06 -11.63
C GLY A 47 36.04 -31.85 -10.97
N SER A 48 34.88 -31.43 -11.47
CA SER A 48 34.07 -30.39 -10.80
C SER A 48 33.27 -31.04 -9.67
N LEU A 49 33.45 -30.53 -8.45
CA LEU A 49 32.61 -30.90 -7.29
C LEU A 49 31.47 -29.91 -7.19
N SER A 50 30.28 -30.31 -7.59
CA SER A 50 29.08 -29.52 -7.36
C SER A 50 28.53 -29.81 -5.95
N SER A 51 28.71 -28.86 -5.06
CA SER A 51 28.10 -28.91 -3.72
C SER A 51 26.62 -28.57 -3.85
N SER A 52 25.71 -29.48 -3.49
CA SER A 52 24.28 -29.21 -3.37
C SER A 52 23.94 -28.89 -1.93
N LEU A 53 23.28 -27.74 -1.74
CA LEU A 53 22.74 -27.35 -0.44
C LEU A 53 21.26 -27.67 -0.42
N PHE A 54 20.84 -28.40 0.60
CA PHE A 54 19.42 -28.64 0.88
C PHE A 54 18.91 -27.60 1.88
N GLY A 55 17.78 -26.97 1.59
CA GLY A 55 17.13 -26.01 2.48
C GLY A 55 15.61 -26.09 2.38
N ILE A 56 14.94 -25.78 3.48
CA ILE A 56 13.48 -25.64 3.52
C ILE A 56 13.16 -24.20 3.18
N GLY A 57 12.36 -23.98 2.13
CA GLY A 57 11.92 -22.67 1.67
C GLY A 57 10.42 -22.49 1.85
N THR A 58 10.02 -21.28 2.21
CA THR A 58 8.61 -20.83 2.20
C THR A 58 8.41 -19.87 1.05
N VAL A 59 7.35 -20.08 0.28
CA VAL A 59 6.94 -19.15 -0.77
C VAL A 59 6.19 -18.01 -0.10
N GLU A 60 6.68 -16.80 -0.26
CA GLU A 60 6.06 -15.59 0.29
C GLU A 60 5.85 -14.58 -0.85
N ALA A 61 4.82 -13.74 -0.75
CA ALA A 61 4.65 -12.64 -1.65
C ALA A 61 5.50 -11.45 -1.16
N ARG A 62 6.32 -10.89 -2.05
CA ARG A 62 7.09 -9.68 -1.78
C ARG A 62 6.18 -8.48 -1.57
N ARG A 63 5.05 -8.43 -2.30
CA ARG A 63 4.03 -7.38 -2.20
C ARG A 63 2.73 -7.99 -1.72
N SER A 64 2.29 -7.56 -0.54
CA SER A 64 1.01 -7.91 0.03
C SER A 64 0.29 -6.66 0.51
N TYR A 65 -0.99 -6.58 0.23
CA TYR A 65 -1.84 -5.44 0.53
C TYR A 65 -2.90 -5.89 1.54
N PHE A 66 -2.94 -5.19 2.66
CA PHE A 66 -3.97 -5.35 3.68
C PHE A 66 -5.04 -4.30 3.41
N ILE A 67 -6.21 -4.74 2.98
CA ILE A 67 -7.28 -3.86 2.55
C ILE A 67 -8.33 -3.82 3.65
N GLY A 68 -8.54 -2.64 4.20
CA GLY A 68 -9.49 -2.38 5.28
C GLY A 68 -10.04 -0.96 5.23
N PRO A 69 -11.06 -0.65 6.03
CA PRO A 69 -11.68 0.66 6.04
C PRO A 69 -10.80 1.70 6.72
N THR A 70 -10.98 2.97 6.33
CA THR A 70 -10.35 4.13 6.96
C THR A 70 -11.12 4.66 8.17
N ALA A 71 -12.37 4.20 8.35
CA ALA A 71 -13.23 4.51 9.48
C ALA A 71 -13.87 3.24 10.02
N ALA A 72 -14.18 3.22 11.32
CA ALA A 72 -14.90 2.11 11.93
C ALA A 72 -16.32 1.99 11.35
N GLY A 73 -16.78 0.74 11.17
CA GLY A 73 -18.11 0.47 10.65
C GLY A 73 -18.45 -1.02 10.65
N ARG A 74 -19.68 -1.34 10.26
CA ARG A 74 -20.11 -2.73 10.06
C ARG A 74 -19.85 -3.13 8.61
N VAL A 75 -19.30 -4.32 8.37
CA VAL A 75 -19.18 -4.89 7.03
C VAL A 75 -20.58 -5.23 6.52
N LYS A 76 -21.01 -4.59 5.44
CA LYS A 76 -22.30 -4.84 4.79
C LYS A 76 -22.26 -6.10 3.93
N ALA A 77 -21.22 -6.22 3.12
CA ALA A 77 -21.01 -7.35 2.23
C ALA A 77 -19.53 -7.53 1.89
N VAL A 78 -19.12 -8.78 1.66
CA VAL A 78 -17.83 -9.15 1.05
C VAL A 78 -18.15 -9.85 -0.26
N HIS A 79 -17.59 -9.39 -1.38
CA HIS A 79 -17.94 -9.82 -2.74
C HIS A 79 -16.93 -10.81 -3.34
N VAL A 80 -15.87 -11.11 -2.62
CA VAL A 80 -14.75 -11.94 -3.09
C VAL A 80 -14.39 -13.01 -2.07
N ASP A 81 -13.80 -14.11 -2.56
CA ASP A 81 -13.39 -15.21 -1.71
C ASP A 81 -11.89 -15.53 -1.84
N VAL A 82 -11.38 -16.31 -0.88
CA VAL A 82 -9.97 -16.72 -0.85
C VAL A 82 -9.64 -17.55 -2.10
N GLY A 83 -8.52 -17.21 -2.75
CA GLY A 83 -8.09 -17.83 -4.01
C GLY A 83 -8.62 -17.15 -5.28
N GLU A 84 -9.54 -16.20 -5.15
CA GLU A 84 -10.08 -15.46 -6.31
C GLU A 84 -9.07 -14.48 -6.87
N GLN A 85 -9.03 -14.37 -8.20
CA GLN A 85 -8.27 -13.35 -8.92
C GLN A 85 -9.10 -12.09 -9.07
N VAL A 86 -8.55 -10.96 -8.66
CA VAL A 86 -9.21 -9.66 -8.72
C VAL A 86 -8.39 -8.68 -9.55
N LYS A 87 -9.09 -7.74 -10.17
CA LYS A 87 -8.50 -6.65 -10.96
C LYS A 87 -8.42 -5.36 -10.15
N ALA A 88 -7.46 -4.51 -10.48
CA ALA A 88 -7.37 -3.16 -9.93
C ALA A 88 -8.71 -2.41 -10.09
N GLY A 89 -9.18 -1.77 -9.00
CA GLY A 89 -10.47 -1.09 -8.96
C GLY A 89 -11.69 -2.00 -8.74
N GLN A 90 -11.54 -3.33 -8.72
CA GLN A 90 -12.63 -4.25 -8.41
C GLN A 90 -13.09 -4.07 -6.96
N LEU A 91 -14.42 -4.04 -6.75
CA LEU A 91 -15.01 -3.96 -5.41
C LEU A 91 -14.83 -5.29 -4.67
N LEU A 92 -14.20 -5.23 -3.50
CA LEU A 92 -13.91 -6.38 -2.66
C LEU A 92 -14.90 -6.52 -1.51
N ALA A 93 -15.17 -5.41 -0.83
CA ALA A 93 -16.13 -5.36 0.28
C ALA A 93 -16.78 -3.98 0.39
N GLU A 94 -17.92 -3.94 1.04
CA GLU A 94 -18.65 -2.72 1.37
C GLU A 94 -18.85 -2.63 2.89
N ILE A 95 -18.57 -1.44 3.42
CA ILE A 95 -18.90 -1.08 4.81
C ILE A 95 -20.24 -0.35 4.81
N ASP A 96 -21.07 -0.60 5.81
CA ASP A 96 -22.36 0.06 5.97
C ASP A 96 -22.18 1.57 6.15
N PRO A 97 -22.79 2.40 5.29
CA PRO A 97 -22.62 3.86 5.35
C PRO A 97 -23.39 4.54 6.47
N VAL A 98 -23.86 3.84 7.49
CA VAL A 98 -24.74 4.32 8.57
C VAL A 98 -24.84 5.85 8.63
N ASP A 99 -26.03 6.41 8.42
CA ASP A 99 -26.35 7.85 8.43
C ASP A 99 -25.69 8.73 7.32
N LEU A 100 -24.71 8.25 6.59
CA LEU A 100 -24.02 9.09 5.58
C LEU A 100 -24.93 9.44 4.40
N ASP A 101 -25.82 8.53 4.00
CA ASP A 101 -26.76 8.78 2.91
C ASP A 101 -27.83 9.81 3.32
N GLU A 102 -28.29 9.78 4.58
CA GLU A 102 -29.18 10.78 5.13
C GLU A 102 -28.52 12.15 5.27
N ARG A 103 -27.28 12.17 5.74
CA ARG A 103 -26.47 13.40 5.83
C ARG A 103 -26.21 13.99 4.43
N LEU A 104 -25.91 13.18 3.43
CA LEU A 104 -25.77 13.64 2.04
C LEU A 104 -27.07 14.27 1.53
N ARG A 105 -28.21 13.63 1.73
CA ARG A 105 -29.53 14.19 1.35
C ARG A 105 -29.83 15.51 2.04
N SER A 106 -29.55 15.62 3.34
CA SER A 106 -29.72 16.86 4.11
C SER A 106 -28.81 17.98 3.57
N LEU A 107 -27.58 17.63 3.23
CA LEU A 107 -26.60 18.58 2.69
C LEU A 107 -26.97 19.02 1.27
N GLU A 108 -27.51 18.12 0.45
CA GLU A 108 -28.05 18.43 -0.89
C GLU A 108 -29.22 19.43 -0.80
N ALA A 109 -30.13 19.23 0.14
CA ALA A 109 -31.22 20.17 0.40
C ALA A 109 -30.70 21.55 0.86
N SER A 110 -29.65 21.56 1.68
CA SER A 110 -29.01 22.81 2.13
C SER A 110 -28.29 23.52 0.98
N TYR A 111 -27.59 22.80 0.11
CA TYR A 111 -26.96 23.33 -1.09
C TYR A 111 -28.00 23.93 -2.07
N ALA A 112 -29.14 23.25 -2.29
CA ALA A 112 -30.21 23.76 -3.13
C ALA A 112 -30.79 25.06 -2.57
N ARG A 113 -30.97 25.16 -1.25
CA ARG A 113 -31.42 26.38 -0.56
C ARG A 113 -30.45 27.52 -0.73
N ALA A 114 -29.14 27.26 -0.52
CA ALA A 114 -28.09 28.27 -0.71
C ALA A 114 -28.00 28.73 -2.18
N SER A 115 -28.16 27.83 -3.14
CA SER A 115 -28.23 28.18 -4.55
C SER A 115 -29.41 29.11 -4.87
N SER A 116 -30.56 28.87 -4.24
CA SER A 116 -31.74 29.77 -4.36
C SER A 116 -31.46 31.13 -3.73
N ALA A 117 -30.71 31.19 -2.61
CA ALA A 117 -30.32 32.45 -1.98
C ALA A 117 -29.39 33.27 -2.87
N VAL A 118 -28.49 32.63 -3.64
CA VAL A 118 -27.67 33.35 -4.65
C VAL A 118 -28.55 33.99 -5.72
N LEU A 119 -29.58 33.28 -6.22
CA LEU A 119 -30.52 33.84 -7.21
C LEU A 119 -31.27 35.04 -6.65
N ALA A 120 -31.73 34.96 -5.38
CA ALA A 120 -32.40 36.05 -4.71
C ALA A 120 -31.49 37.28 -4.51
N ALA A 121 -30.24 37.06 -4.07
CA ALA A 121 -29.25 38.13 -3.92
C ALA A 121 -28.87 38.77 -5.28
N ASP A 122 -28.76 37.98 -6.35
CA ASP A 122 -28.54 38.53 -7.70
C ASP A 122 -29.73 39.40 -8.19
N ALA A 123 -30.96 38.94 -7.93
CA ALA A 123 -32.16 39.74 -8.24
C ALA A 123 -32.16 41.05 -7.47
N GLN A 124 -31.87 41.02 -6.17
CA GLN A 124 -31.76 42.23 -5.32
C GLN A 124 -30.66 43.17 -5.84
N ARG A 125 -29.52 42.65 -6.22
CA ARG A 125 -28.43 43.42 -6.84
C ARG A 125 -28.88 44.14 -8.12
N LYS A 126 -29.60 43.45 -9.00
CA LYS A 126 -30.16 44.05 -10.23
C LYS A 126 -31.12 45.18 -9.94
N ASP A 127 -31.99 45.07 -8.94
CA ASP A 127 -32.91 46.12 -8.51
C ASP A 127 -32.14 47.37 -8.02
N VAL A 128 -31.17 47.17 -7.10
CA VAL A 128 -30.35 48.28 -6.56
C VAL A 128 -29.54 48.96 -7.65
N LEU A 129 -28.94 48.23 -8.63
CA LEU A 129 -28.27 48.78 -9.78
C LEU A 129 -29.18 49.65 -10.65
N ALA A 130 -30.44 49.21 -10.86
CA ALA A 130 -31.40 50.03 -11.60
C ALA A 130 -31.69 51.34 -10.87
N ARG A 131 -31.88 51.34 -9.54
CA ARG A 131 -32.06 52.54 -8.71
C ARG A 131 -30.85 53.47 -8.75
N GLN A 132 -29.63 52.96 -8.64
CA GLN A 132 -28.40 53.69 -8.74
C GLN A 132 -28.27 54.41 -10.11
N LYS A 133 -28.62 53.71 -11.21
CA LYS A 133 -28.65 54.28 -12.55
C LYS A 133 -29.60 55.48 -12.65
N VAL A 134 -30.79 55.36 -12.07
CA VAL A 134 -31.76 56.47 -12.02
C VAL A 134 -31.25 57.64 -11.19
N ALA A 135 -30.69 57.36 -9.99
CA ALA A 135 -30.06 58.40 -9.15
C ALA A 135 -28.91 59.14 -9.88
N GLY A 136 -28.08 58.37 -10.63
CA GLY A 136 -27.00 58.96 -11.41
C GLY A 136 -27.49 59.87 -12.52
N LEU A 137 -28.53 59.47 -13.24
CA LEU A 137 -29.15 60.34 -14.28
C LEU A 137 -29.76 61.61 -13.67
N ASN A 138 -30.38 61.51 -12.52
CA ASN A 138 -30.96 62.65 -11.82
C ASN A 138 -29.87 63.60 -11.29
N ALA A 139 -28.83 63.05 -10.64
CA ALA A 139 -27.71 63.85 -10.15
C ALA A 139 -27.02 64.62 -11.31
N LYS A 140 -26.81 63.99 -12.45
CA LYS A 140 -26.28 64.64 -13.66
C LYS A 140 -27.19 65.75 -14.13
N ARG A 141 -28.48 65.48 -14.28
CA ARG A 141 -29.47 66.49 -14.75
C ARG A 141 -29.51 67.70 -13.82
N TYR A 142 -29.54 67.47 -12.51
CA TYR A 142 -29.58 68.58 -11.53
C TYR A 142 -28.26 69.36 -11.51
N ARG A 143 -27.13 68.74 -11.73
CA ARG A 143 -25.84 69.44 -11.89
C ARG A 143 -25.85 70.34 -13.13
N ASP A 144 -26.31 69.85 -14.30
CA ASP A 144 -26.40 70.61 -15.54
C ASP A 144 -27.40 71.80 -15.41
N LEU A 145 -28.46 71.68 -14.62
CA LEU A 145 -29.41 72.76 -14.32
C LEU A 145 -28.82 73.75 -13.28
N GLY A 146 -28.04 73.27 -12.33
CA GLY A 146 -27.37 74.13 -11.35
C GLY A 146 -26.32 75.03 -11.96
N ASP A 147 -25.53 74.50 -12.90
CA ASP A 147 -24.53 75.25 -13.68
C ASP A 147 -25.18 76.39 -14.47
N LYS A 148 -26.44 76.23 -14.84
CA LYS A 148 -27.26 77.26 -15.54
C LYS A 148 -28.08 78.13 -14.59
N HIS A 149 -27.89 78.00 -13.27
CA HIS A 149 -28.65 78.68 -12.21
C HIS A 149 -30.18 78.48 -12.20
N PHE A 150 -30.69 77.35 -12.76
CA PHE A 150 -32.10 77.02 -12.80
C PHE A 150 -32.59 76.29 -11.54
N VAL A 151 -31.69 75.80 -10.70
CA VAL A 151 -31.98 75.11 -9.42
C VAL A 151 -31.05 75.59 -8.32
N SER A 152 -31.46 75.45 -7.04
CA SER A 152 -30.62 75.87 -5.91
C SER A 152 -29.42 74.91 -5.71
N PRO A 153 -28.29 75.38 -5.17
CA PRO A 153 -27.16 74.53 -4.83
C PRO A 153 -27.57 73.39 -3.89
N SER A 154 -28.41 73.62 -2.94
CA SER A 154 -28.96 72.59 -2.01
C SER A 154 -29.71 71.48 -2.75
N ALA A 155 -30.44 71.77 -3.84
CA ALA A 155 -31.07 70.74 -4.67
C ALA A 155 -30.07 69.89 -5.41
N VAL A 156 -28.96 70.44 -5.87
CA VAL A 156 -27.85 69.70 -6.51
C VAL A 156 -27.19 68.77 -5.50
N GLU A 157 -26.85 69.31 -4.30
CA GLU A 157 -26.26 68.53 -3.20
C GLU A 157 -27.15 67.37 -2.75
N SER A 158 -28.46 67.59 -2.64
CA SER A 158 -29.43 66.55 -2.29
C SER A 158 -29.39 65.38 -3.32
N LYS A 159 -29.37 65.68 -4.61
CA LYS A 159 -29.29 64.61 -5.65
C LYS A 159 -27.90 63.94 -5.73
N GLN A 160 -26.84 64.62 -5.38
CA GLN A 160 -25.55 64.03 -5.23
C GLN A 160 -25.48 63.06 -4.05
N GLN A 161 -26.10 63.47 -2.90
CA GLN A 161 -26.23 62.58 -1.72
C GLN A 161 -27.06 61.31 -2.03
N GLU A 162 -28.16 61.46 -2.79
CA GLU A 162 -29.01 60.35 -3.24
C GLU A 162 -28.18 59.36 -4.10
N LEU A 163 -27.34 59.87 -5.02
CA LEU A 163 -26.44 59.03 -5.82
C LEU A 163 -25.42 58.30 -4.94
N THR A 164 -24.81 59.00 -3.99
CA THR A 164 -23.84 58.42 -3.06
C THR A 164 -24.46 57.30 -2.22
N SER A 165 -25.69 57.50 -1.72
CA SER A 165 -26.47 56.50 -0.98
C SER A 165 -26.81 55.29 -1.89
N ALA A 166 -27.21 55.54 -3.12
CA ALA A 166 -27.52 54.48 -4.07
C ALA A 166 -26.26 53.65 -4.43
N GLN A 167 -25.07 54.28 -4.53
CA GLN A 167 -23.80 53.60 -4.74
C GLN A 167 -23.45 52.70 -3.55
N ALA A 168 -23.58 53.23 -2.31
CA ALA A 168 -23.35 52.42 -1.11
C ALA A 168 -24.31 51.21 -1.00
N ALA A 169 -25.54 51.37 -1.48
CA ALA A 169 -26.49 50.25 -1.54
C ALA A 169 -26.08 49.19 -2.55
N VAL A 170 -25.48 49.55 -3.68
CA VAL A 170 -24.91 48.59 -4.65
C VAL A 170 -23.77 47.84 -4.00
N ASP A 171 -22.82 48.53 -3.38
CA ASP A 171 -21.66 47.90 -2.73
C ASP A 171 -22.10 46.89 -1.63
N ALA A 172 -23.09 47.26 -0.83
CA ALA A 172 -23.67 46.34 0.16
C ALA A 172 -24.32 45.12 -0.48
N SER A 173 -25.04 45.31 -1.60
CA SER A 173 -25.69 44.22 -2.32
C SER A 173 -24.68 43.29 -3.00
N ASP A 174 -23.59 43.84 -3.52
CA ASP A 174 -22.47 43.06 -4.08
C ASP A 174 -21.79 42.19 -2.99
N ALA A 175 -21.55 42.77 -1.82
CA ALA A 175 -21.02 42.01 -0.68
C ALA A 175 -21.96 40.87 -0.25
N ASN A 176 -23.30 41.14 -0.22
CA ASN A 176 -24.29 40.11 0.09
C ASN A 176 -24.31 38.98 -0.95
N LEU A 177 -24.29 39.30 -2.25
CA LEU A 177 -24.20 38.30 -3.32
C LEU A 177 -22.92 37.48 -3.21
N GLN A 178 -21.80 38.10 -2.92
CA GLN A 178 -20.53 37.41 -2.71
C GLN A 178 -20.58 36.45 -1.52
N SER A 179 -21.16 36.89 -0.40
CA SER A 179 -21.37 36.04 0.78
C SER A 179 -22.26 34.82 0.46
N ALA A 180 -23.38 35.02 -0.24
CA ALA A 180 -24.25 33.93 -0.69
C ALA A 180 -23.51 32.94 -1.59
N ARG A 181 -22.65 33.40 -2.50
CA ARG A 181 -21.82 32.53 -3.36
C ARG A 181 -20.80 31.75 -2.56
N GLN A 182 -20.16 32.36 -1.57
CA GLN A 182 -19.21 31.66 -0.69
C GLN A 182 -19.88 30.55 0.11
N GLU A 183 -21.12 30.76 0.55
CA GLU A 183 -21.88 29.73 1.24
C GLU A 183 -22.18 28.50 0.34
N VAL A 184 -22.50 28.72 -0.94
CA VAL A 184 -22.65 27.65 -1.93
C VAL A 184 -21.34 26.87 -2.09
N VAL A 185 -20.20 27.57 -2.19
CA VAL A 185 -18.88 26.93 -2.30
C VAL A 185 -18.57 26.11 -1.06
N ARG A 186 -18.84 26.63 0.14
CA ARG A 186 -18.63 25.91 1.40
C ARG A 186 -19.47 24.63 1.46
N LEU A 187 -20.76 24.71 1.18
CA LEU A 187 -21.67 23.56 1.20
C LEU A 187 -21.29 22.52 0.13
N LYS A 188 -20.77 22.95 -1.01
CA LYS A 188 -20.25 22.07 -2.05
C LYS A 188 -19.02 21.30 -1.56
N ALA A 189 -18.10 21.98 -0.90
CA ALA A 189 -16.90 21.35 -0.31
C ALA A 189 -17.29 20.33 0.78
N ASP A 190 -18.26 20.68 1.65
CA ASP A 190 -18.78 19.78 2.67
C ASP A 190 -19.42 18.52 2.03
N GLN A 191 -20.19 18.70 0.95
CA GLN A 191 -20.80 17.60 0.19
C GLN A 191 -19.74 16.68 -0.43
N ASP A 192 -18.71 17.27 -1.06
CA ASP A 192 -17.65 16.49 -1.70
C ASP A 192 -16.81 15.73 -0.64
N GLY A 193 -16.57 16.32 0.53
CA GLY A 193 -15.94 15.66 1.67
C GLY A 193 -16.75 14.46 2.17
N LEU A 194 -18.05 14.61 2.29
CA LEU A 194 -18.95 13.53 2.74
C LEU A 194 -19.07 12.42 1.67
N ARG A 195 -19.08 12.77 0.39
CA ARG A 195 -19.02 11.81 -0.73
C ARG A 195 -17.72 11.02 -0.71
N GLN A 196 -16.59 11.67 -0.43
CA GLN A 196 -15.30 10.99 -0.29
C GLN A 196 -15.31 10.02 0.88
N GLN A 197 -15.85 10.39 2.03
CA GLN A 197 -16.03 9.48 3.17
C GLN A 197 -16.86 8.26 2.77
N ARG A 198 -17.97 8.45 2.06
CA ARG A 198 -18.80 7.35 1.54
C ARG A 198 -18.03 6.45 0.57
N ASN A 199 -17.25 7.03 -0.34
CA ASN A 199 -16.43 6.26 -1.28
C ASN A 199 -15.36 5.42 -0.57
N ASN A 200 -14.79 5.91 0.53
CA ASN A 200 -13.81 5.19 1.34
C ASN A 200 -14.40 3.98 2.09
N LEU A 201 -15.73 3.86 2.16
CA LEU A 201 -16.41 2.66 2.69
C LEU A 201 -16.51 1.53 1.66
N ARG A 202 -16.17 1.79 0.41
CA ARG A 202 -16.08 0.79 -0.65
C ARG A 202 -14.62 0.35 -0.77
N LEU A 203 -14.33 -0.85 -0.30
CA LEU A 203 -12.99 -1.42 -0.34
C LEU A 203 -12.72 -1.99 -1.73
N VAL A 204 -11.80 -1.38 -2.46
CA VAL A 204 -11.43 -1.78 -3.82
C VAL A 204 -10.00 -2.30 -3.88
N ALA A 205 -9.72 -3.19 -4.82
CA ALA A 205 -8.38 -3.69 -5.07
C ALA A 205 -7.46 -2.58 -5.60
N PRO A 206 -6.30 -2.32 -4.97
CA PRO A 206 -5.36 -1.31 -5.46
C PRO A 206 -4.59 -1.76 -6.71
N VAL A 207 -4.43 -3.06 -6.90
CA VAL A 207 -3.68 -3.69 -7.99
C VAL A 207 -4.35 -5.00 -8.41
N ASP A 208 -3.96 -5.55 -9.56
CA ASP A 208 -4.32 -6.91 -9.95
C ASP A 208 -3.63 -7.92 -9.03
N GLY A 209 -4.37 -8.93 -8.57
CA GLY A 209 -3.80 -9.88 -7.63
C GLY A 209 -4.71 -11.04 -7.29
N VAL A 210 -4.27 -11.83 -6.31
CA VAL A 210 -5.01 -12.97 -5.76
C VAL A 210 -5.29 -12.76 -4.28
N LEU A 211 -6.51 -13.03 -3.86
CA LEU A 211 -6.91 -12.94 -2.47
C LEU A 211 -6.35 -14.13 -1.68
N THR A 212 -5.61 -13.83 -0.60
CA THR A 212 -4.99 -14.88 0.25
C THR A 212 -5.68 -15.10 1.57
N SER A 213 -6.37 -14.08 2.08
CA SER A 213 -7.21 -14.24 3.28
C SER A 213 -8.43 -13.33 3.23
N ARG A 214 -9.48 -13.77 3.88
CA ARG A 214 -10.67 -13.02 4.22
C ARG A 214 -10.78 -13.06 5.74
N ASP A 215 -10.43 -11.94 6.38
CA ASP A 215 -10.26 -11.88 7.83
C ASP A 215 -11.57 -11.51 8.54
N VAL A 216 -12.59 -11.08 7.78
CA VAL A 216 -13.86 -10.56 8.30
C VAL A 216 -15.03 -10.98 7.43
N GLU A 217 -16.16 -11.32 8.07
CA GLU A 217 -17.42 -11.69 7.43
C GLU A 217 -18.41 -10.53 7.41
N ALA A 218 -19.41 -10.62 6.50
CA ALA A 218 -20.54 -9.69 6.48
C ALA A 218 -21.27 -9.67 7.84
N GLY A 219 -21.64 -8.50 8.30
CA GLY A 219 -22.26 -8.29 9.61
C GLY A 219 -21.28 -8.01 10.76
N SER A 220 -19.98 -8.27 10.58
CA SER A 220 -18.95 -7.99 11.58
C SER A 220 -18.66 -6.51 11.67
N THR A 221 -18.26 -6.03 12.85
CA THR A 221 -17.79 -4.64 13.05
C THR A 221 -16.28 -4.60 12.96
N VAL A 222 -15.75 -3.64 12.19
CA VAL A 222 -14.32 -3.40 11.98
C VAL A 222 -13.93 -2.01 12.42
N ILE A 223 -12.70 -1.87 12.87
CA ILE A 223 -12.11 -0.57 13.21
C ILE A 223 -11.26 -0.04 12.05
N ALA A 224 -10.96 1.25 12.08
CA ALA A 224 -10.07 1.87 11.09
C ALA A 224 -8.71 1.16 11.04
N GLY A 225 -8.25 0.82 9.83
CA GLY A 225 -6.98 0.12 9.60
C GLY A 225 -7.00 -1.39 9.84
N GLN A 226 -8.10 -1.97 10.30
CA GLN A 226 -8.24 -3.43 10.41
C GLN A 226 -8.37 -4.06 9.02
N SER A 227 -7.57 -5.08 8.74
CA SER A 227 -7.67 -5.83 7.48
C SER A 227 -9.00 -6.56 7.38
N VAL A 228 -9.69 -6.39 6.27
CA VAL A 228 -10.89 -7.16 5.89
C VAL A 228 -10.49 -8.28 4.94
N VAL A 229 -9.62 -7.96 3.98
CA VAL A 229 -9.08 -8.92 3.00
C VAL A 229 -7.61 -8.65 2.75
N LYS A 230 -6.87 -9.70 2.43
CA LYS A 230 -5.45 -9.62 2.06
C LYS A 230 -5.27 -10.02 0.61
N LEU A 231 -4.62 -9.16 -0.15
CA LEU A 231 -4.30 -9.33 -1.56
C LEU A 231 -2.80 -9.50 -1.73
N ILE A 232 -2.38 -10.40 -2.62
CA ILE A 232 -0.99 -10.52 -3.07
C ILE A 232 -0.91 -10.31 -4.58
N GLU A 233 0.24 -9.82 -5.03
CA GLU A 233 0.59 -9.73 -6.44
C GLU A 233 1.32 -11.02 -6.86
N PRO A 234 0.75 -11.88 -7.74
CA PRO A 234 1.35 -13.18 -8.08
C PRO A 234 2.73 -13.07 -8.71
N ASN A 235 2.99 -11.99 -9.45
CA ASN A 235 4.28 -11.73 -10.10
C ASN A 235 5.39 -11.29 -9.11
N SER A 236 5.06 -11.15 -7.82
CA SER A 236 5.99 -10.73 -6.77
C SER A 236 6.41 -11.86 -5.83
N LEU A 237 6.13 -13.11 -6.18
CA LEU A 237 6.48 -14.26 -5.34
C LEU A 237 7.98 -14.48 -5.29
N TRP A 238 8.48 -14.80 -4.11
CA TRP A 238 9.86 -15.20 -3.87
C TRP A 238 9.90 -16.41 -2.92
N VAL A 239 11.04 -17.07 -2.87
CA VAL A 239 11.26 -18.18 -1.95
C VAL A 239 12.23 -17.73 -0.87
N LYS A 240 11.79 -17.71 0.37
CA LYS A 240 12.63 -17.45 1.53
C LYS A 240 13.13 -18.79 2.07
N VAL A 241 14.42 -19.06 1.87
CA VAL A 241 15.05 -20.32 2.24
C VAL A 241 15.84 -20.14 3.52
N ARG A 242 15.70 -21.07 4.45
CA ARG A 242 16.60 -21.23 5.60
C ARG A 242 17.59 -22.34 5.27
N LEU A 243 18.87 -21.98 5.18
CA LEU A 243 19.96 -22.92 4.99
C LEU A 243 20.53 -23.28 6.37
N ASP A 244 20.76 -24.60 6.58
CA ASP A 244 21.43 -25.06 7.79
C ASP A 244 22.94 -24.78 7.68
N GLN A 245 23.47 -23.93 8.56
CA GLN A 245 24.87 -23.53 8.60
C GLN A 245 25.83 -24.71 8.90
N GLY A 246 25.32 -25.80 9.47
CA GLY A 246 26.13 -26.99 9.78
C GLY A 246 26.59 -27.78 8.55
N ARG A 247 26.00 -27.59 7.37
CA ARG A 247 26.33 -28.30 6.13
C ARG A 247 26.95 -27.42 5.03
N SER A 248 27.33 -26.22 5.36
CA SER A 248 27.96 -25.25 4.41
C SER A 248 29.48 -25.23 4.50
N ARG A 249 30.12 -26.31 5.07
CA ARG A 249 31.58 -26.50 5.06
C ARG A 249 32.01 -27.51 4.04
#